data_94043ee32be4d7b6f66aaad44f74005d
#
_entry.id   94043ee32be4d7b6f66aaad44f74005d
#
_cell.length_a   1.000
_cell.length_b   1.000
_cell.length_c   1.000
_cell.angle_alpha   90.00
_cell.angle_beta   90.00
_cell.angle_gamma   90.00
#
_symmetry.space_group_name_H-M   'P 1'
#
loop_
_entity.id
_entity.type
_entity.pdbx_description
1 polymer ?
#
loop_
_entity_poly.entity_id
_entity_poly.type
_entity_poly.pdbx_seq_one_letter_code
_entity_poly.pdbx_strand_id
1 'polypeptide(L)'
;ATIDSTFSLFLAFFINAAILIVAAATFHTTGNHDIADIHDAHKMLAPILGTSLASIVFAVALLASGQNSTLTGTLAGQIVMEGFLNIKLKPWFRRLITRLIAVIPAFFVALWYGEKGTAELLVLSQVILSMQLSFAVIPLVMFTSDKLKMGEFVNKTTLKIIAWIISAVIIVLNLYLLFQTFTGK
;
A
#
# COMPACT_ATOMS: atom_id res chain seq x y z
N ALA A 1 1.56 -15.12 17.20
CA ALA A 1 1.01 -14.61 15.94
C ALA A 1 -0.10 -13.57 16.17
N THR A 2 -1.26 -13.92 16.80
CA THR A 2 -2.43 -13.01 16.93
C THR A 2 -2.12 -11.72 17.67
N ILE A 3 -1.44 -11.78 18.84
CA ILE A 3 -1.06 -10.59 19.61
C ILE A 3 -0.10 -9.70 18.80
N ASP A 4 0.89 -10.28 18.17
CA ASP A 4 1.88 -9.56 17.36
C ASP A 4 1.21 -8.86 16.18
N SER A 5 0.39 -9.57 15.39
CA SER A 5 -0.33 -8.99 14.26
C SER A 5 -1.30 -7.88 14.70
N THR A 6 -2.07 -8.11 15.80
CA THR A 6 -3.01 -7.11 16.29
C THR A 6 -2.31 -5.84 16.75
N PHE A 7 -1.21 -5.99 17.51
CA PHE A 7 -0.45 -4.84 18.00
C PHE A 7 0.22 -4.05 16.86
N SER A 8 0.85 -4.75 15.91
CA SER A 8 1.50 -4.13 14.76
C SER A 8 0.50 -3.38 13.87
N LEU A 9 -0.65 -3.99 13.57
CA LEU A 9 -1.70 -3.36 12.75
C LEU A 9 -2.36 -2.19 13.48
N PHE A 10 -2.52 -2.26 14.80
CA PHE A 10 -3.04 -1.17 15.62
C PHE A 10 -2.09 0.03 15.60
N LEU A 11 -0.78 -0.19 15.77
CA LEU A 11 0.21 0.87 15.63
C LEU A 11 0.21 1.48 14.22
N ALA A 12 0.15 0.65 13.19
CA ALA A 12 0.09 1.12 11.81
C ALA A 12 -1.16 1.98 11.56
N PHE A 13 -2.31 1.62 12.12
CA PHE A 13 -3.53 2.43 12.06
C PHE A 13 -3.33 3.83 12.65
N PHE A 14 -2.73 3.94 13.85
CA PHE A 14 -2.46 5.25 14.46
C PHE A 14 -1.48 6.09 13.66
N ILE A 15 -0.44 5.48 13.11
CA ILE A 15 0.53 6.19 12.27
C ILE A 15 -0.16 6.73 11.02
N ASN A 16 -0.96 5.91 10.34
CA ASN A 16 -1.70 6.34 9.15
C ASN A 16 -2.73 7.44 9.47
N ALA A 17 -3.46 7.29 10.58
CA ALA A 17 -4.39 8.32 11.04
C ALA A 17 -3.66 9.63 11.38
N ALA A 18 -2.51 9.56 12.05
CA ALA A 18 -1.70 10.75 12.37
C ALA A 18 -1.21 11.45 11.10
N ILE A 19 -0.73 10.71 10.09
CA ILE A 19 -0.32 11.28 8.80
C ILE A 19 -1.49 12.02 8.15
N LEU A 20 -2.67 11.40 8.11
CA LEU A 20 -3.87 12.00 7.51
C LEU A 20 -4.30 13.27 8.27
N ILE A 21 -4.31 13.23 9.61
CA ILE A 21 -4.67 14.37 10.46
C ILE A 21 -3.68 15.51 10.28
N VAL A 22 -2.38 15.23 10.29
CA VAL A 22 -1.34 16.24 10.08
C VAL A 22 -1.44 16.84 8.68
N ALA A 23 -1.63 16.03 7.65
CA ALA A 23 -1.83 16.52 6.28
C ALA A 23 -3.07 17.44 6.18
N ALA A 24 -4.20 17.02 6.75
CA ALA A 24 -5.41 17.83 6.77
C ALA A 24 -5.21 19.15 7.54
N ALA A 25 -4.59 19.11 8.72
CA ALA A 25 -4.33 20.29 9.52
C ALA A 25 -3.31 21.24 8.88
N THR A 26 -2.34 20.71 8.15
CA THR A 26 -1.24 21.51 7.57
C THR A 26 -1.63 22.11 6.22
N PHE A 27 -2.22 21.32 5.32
CA PHE A 27 -2.48 21.76 3.95
C PHE A 27 -3.91 22.31 3.76
N HIS A 28 -4.92 21.60 4.25
CA HIS A 28 -6.31 22.00 4.05
C HIS A 28 -6.64 23.32 4.77
N THR A 29 -6.19 23.50 6.01
CA THR A 29 -6.44 24.74 6.78
C THR A 29 -5.70 25.97 6.24
N THR A 30 -4.61 25.76 5.49
CA THR A 30 -3.85 26.84 4.84
C THR A 30 -4.35 27.16 3.41
N GLY A 31 -5.44 26.54 2.97
CA GLY A 31 -6.05 26.77 1.66
C GLY A 31 -5.37 26.05 0.49
N ASN A 32 -4.45 25.14 0.77
CA ASN A 32 -3.75 24.35 -0.24
C ASN A 32 -4.48 23.02 -0.46
N HIS A 33 -5.47 23.02 -1.35
CA HIS A 33 -6.34 21.85 -1.58
C HIS A 33 -5.81 20.90 -2.67
N ASP A 34 -4.86 21.34 -3.49
CA ASP A 34 -4.40 20.62 -4.69
C ASP A 34 -2.99 20.01 -4.53
N ILE A 35 -2.57 19.71 -3.30
CA ILE A 35 -1.26 19.09 -3.06
C ILE A 35 -1.41 17.57 -3.26
N ALA A 36 -1.16 17.13 -4.47
CA ALA A 36 -1.15 15.71 -4.82
C ALA A 36 0.28 15.14 -4.92
N ASP A 37 1.31 16.01 -4.97
CA ASP A 37 2.69 15.60 -5.16
C ASP A 37 3.48 15.59 -3.84
N ILE A 38 4.23 14.51 -3.61
CA ILE A 38 5.12 14.34 -2.44
C ILE A 38 6.20 15.43 -2.41
N HIS A 39 6.67 15.88 -3.58
CA HIS A 39 7.69 16.91 -3.67
C HIS A 39 7.16 18.28 -3.24
N ASP A 40 5.93 18.62 -3.61
CA ASP A 40 5.27 19.85 -3.16
C ASP A 40 4.98 19.79 -1.66
N ALA A 41 4.51 18.67 -1.15
CA ALA A 41 4.34 18.46 0.28
C ALA A 41 5.67 18.67 1.04
N HIS A 42 6.79 18.14 0.55
CA HIS A 42 8.11 18.35 1.15
C HIS A 42 8.52 19.82 1.18
N LYS A 43 8.36 20.56 0.08
CA LYS A 43 8.72 21.98 -0.02
C LYS A 43 7.87 22.87 0.91
N MET A 44 6.60 22.54 1.06
CA MET A 44 5.65 23.34 1.83
C MET A 44 5.71 23.06 3.33
N LEU A 45 6.26 21.92 3.73
CA LEU A 45 6.24 21.50 5.14
C LEU A 45 7.05 22.43 6.05
N ALA A 46 8.24 22.87 5.61
CA ALA A 46 9.10 23.75 6.39
C ALA A 46 8.49 25.15 6.60
N PRO A 47 7.98 25.84 5.57
CA PRO A 47 7.32 27.14 5.75
C PRO A 47 6.08 27.08 6.64
N ILE A 48 5.26 26.04 6.50
CA ILE A 48 4.00 25.92 7.23
C ILE A 48 4.24 25.58 8.71
N LEU A 49 5.17 24.67 9.01
CA LEU A 49 5.50 24.28 10.38
C LEU A 49 6.53 25.19 11.05
N GLY A 50 7.07 26.18 10.33
CA GLY A 50 8.03 27.15 10.85
C GLY A 50 9.39 26.57 11.22
N THR A 51 9.73 25.35 10.74
CA THR A 51 11.01 24.68 11.01
C THR A 51 11.52 23.91 9.82
N SER A 52 12.80 24.10 9.47
CA SER A 52 13.49 23.34 8.43
C SER A 52 13.66 21.84 8.76
N LEU A 53 13.64 21.50 10.06
CA LEU A 53 13.71 20.11 10.51
C LEU A 53 12.52 19.28 10.02
N ALA A 54 11.35 19.88 9.84
CA ALA A 54 10.16 19.16 9.36
C ALA A 54 10.38 18.53 8.00
N SER A 55 10.94 19.25 7.04
CA SER A 55 11.25 18.70 5.70
C SER A 55 12.34 17.63 5.74
N ILE A 56 13.36 17.80 6.59
CA ILE A 56 14.44 16.80 6.74
C ILE A 56 13.89 15.50 7.33
N VAL A 57 13.12 15.59 8.42
CA VAL A 57 12.51 14.43 9.07
C VAL A 57 11.55 13.72 8.11
N PHE A 58 10.76 14.46 7.35
CA PHE A 58 9.89 13.89 6.32
C PHE A 58 10.68 13.12 5.26
N ALA A 59 11.77 13.68 4.72
CA ALA A 59 12.61 13.03 3.73
C ALA A 59 13.28 11.75 4.27
N VAL A 60 13.79 11.78 5.51
CA VAL A 60 14.38 10.61 6.17
C VAL A 60 13.34 9.52 6.41
N ALA A 61 12.14 9.91 6.88
CA ALA A 61 11.05 8.96 7.09
C ALA A 61 10.60 8.32 5.77
N LEU A 62 10.50 9.09 4.68
CA LEU A 62 10.16 8.60 3.35
C LEU A 62 11.22 7.62 2.82
N LEU A 63 12.51 7.94 2.99
CA LEU A 63 13.60 7.07 2.62
C LEU A 63 13.57 5.74 3.38
N ALA A 64 13.39 5.79 4.70
CA ALA A 64 13.30 4.61 5.55
C ALA A 64 12.10 3.74 5.20
N SER A 65 10.94 4.35 4.95
CA SER A 65 9.72 3.67 4.51
C SER A 65 9.92 2.99 3.15
N GLY A 66 10.52 3.68 2.18
CA GLY A 66 10.83 3.15 0.85
C GLY A 66 11.76 1.95 0.90
N GLN A 67 12.80 1.99 1.74
CA GLN A 67 13.71 0.87 1.96
C GLN A 67 12.98 -0.37 2.52
N ASN A 68 12.17 -0.17 3.56
CA ASN A 68 11.41 -1.25 4.19
C ASN A 68 10.38 -1.86 3.21
N SER A 69 9.65 -1.01 2.49
CA SER A 69 8.66 -1.42 1.50
C SER A 69 9.28 -2.24 0.35
N THR A 70 10.47 -1.83 -0.12
CA THR A 70 11.21 -2.56 -1.16
C THR A 70 11.63 -3.96 -0.72
N LEU A 71 12.09 -4.10 0.52
CA LEU A 71 12.47 -5.41 1.09
C LEU A 71 11.25 -6.32 1.21
N THR A 72 10.17 -5.83 1.80
CA THR A 72 8.94 -6.59 2.04
C THR A 72 8.28 -7.01 0.73
N GLY A 73 8.15 -6.10 -0.23
CA GLY A 73 7.61 -6.40 -1.55
C GLY A 73 8.43 -7.42 -2.33
N THR A 74 9.77 -7.34 -2.25
CA THR A 74 10.65 -8.32 -2.88
C THR A 74 10.49 -9.72 -2.27
N LEU A 75 10.40 -9.82 -0.94
CA LEU A 75 10.21 -11.10 -0.26
C LEU A 75 8.84 -11.71 -0.57
N ALA A 76 7.78 -10.90 -0.54
CA ALA A 76 6.44 -11.35 -0.92
C ALA A 76 6.41 -11.89 -2.36
N GLY A 77 7.00 -11.17 -3.31
CA GLY A 77 7.11 -11.62 -4.70
C GLY A 77 7.90 -12.93 -4.85
N GLN A 78 8.95 -13.12 -4.05
CA GLN A 78 9.70 -14.38 -4.04
C GLN A 78 8.87 -15.56 -3.57
N ILE A 79 8.13 -15.41 -2.47
CA ILE A 79 7.27 -16.46 -1.91
C ILE A 79 6.18 -16.84 -2.92
N VAL A 80 5.55 -15.87 -3.57
CA VAL A 80 4.55 -16.11 -4.61
C VAL A 80 5.16 -16.87 -5.81
N MET A 81 6.34 -16.44 -6.28
CA MET A 81 7.01 -17.13 -7.40
C MET A 81 7.42 -18.56 -7.05
N GLU A 82 7.83 -18.81 -5.80
CA GLU A 82 8.16 -20.17 -5.34
C GLU A 82 6.93 -21.08 -5.28
N GLY A 83 5.79 -20.53 -4.82
CA GLY A 83 4.56 -21.29 -4.67
C GLY A 83 3.84 -21.60 -5.99
N PHE A 84 3.82 -20.65 -6.92
CA PHE A 84 3.00 -20.76 -8.14
C PHE A 84 3.77 -21.08 -9.40
N LEU A 85 5.01 -20.63 -9.55
CA LEU A 85 5.74 -20.75 -10.81
C LEU A 85 6.76 -21.89 -10.82
N ASN A 86 7.02 -22.55 -9.70
CA ASN A 86 7.98 -23.65 -9.55
C ASN A 86 9.36 -23.39 -10.24
N ILE A 87 9.76 -22.11 -10.30
CA ILE A 87 10.97 -21.66 -10.99
C ILE A 87 12.17 -21.86 -10.06
N LYS A 88 13.02 -22.82 -10.39
CA LYS A 88 14.26 -23.14 -9.66
C LYS A 88 15.41 -22.20 -10.04
N LEU A 89 15.28 -20.91 -9.76
CA LEU A 89 16.36 -19.94 -9.95
C LEU A 89 17.13 -19.74 -8.64
N LYS A 90 18.42 -19.40 -8.76
CA LYS A 90 19.22 -19.00 -7.59
C LYS A 90 18.57 -17.80 -6.89
N PRO A 91 18.48 -17.74 -5.55
CA PRO A 91 17.73 -16.69 -4.83
C PRO A 91 18.15 -15.26 -5.19
N TRP A 92 19.45 -15.02 -5.40
CA TRP A 92 19.95 -13.70 -5.78
C TRP A 92 19.49 -13.26 -7.18
N PHE A 93 19.46 -14.19 -8.14
CA PHE A 93 19.06 -13.92 -9.52
C PHE A 93 17.56 -13.65 -9.62
N ARG A 94 16.76 -14.36 -8.83
CA ARG A 94 15.33 -14.13 -8.70
C ARG A 94 15.04 -12.74 -8.15
N ARG A 95 15.77 -12.32 -7.09
CA ARG A 95 15.66 -10.96 -6.52
C ARG A 95 16.00 -9.89 -7.56
N LEU A 96 17.02 -10.13 -8.36
CA LEU A 96 17.44 -9.19 -9.41
C LEU A 96 16.34 -9.03 -10.46
N ILE A 97 15.79 -10.14 -10.97
CA ILE A 97 14.73 -10.09 -11.98
C ILE A 97 13.48 -9.39 -11.46
N THR A 98 13.00 -9.74 -10.27
CA THR A 98 11.80 -9.12 -9.70
C THR A 98 11.97 -7.62 -9.49
N ARG A 99 13.14 -7.17 -9.07
CA ARG A 99 13.45 -5.75 -8.93
C ARG A 99 13.56 -5.04 -10.27
N LEU A 100 14.20 -5.64 -11.27
CA LEU A 100 14.33 -5.06 -12.60
C LEU A 100 12.96 -4.90 -13.28
N ILE A 101 12.07 -5.90 -13.17
CA ILE A 101 10.70 -5.81 -13.70
C ILE A 101 9.93 -4.63 -13.09
N ALA A 102 10.16 -4.31 -11.82
CA ALA A 102 9.52 -3.18 -11.16
C ALA A 102 10.21 -1.83 -11.46
N VAL A 103 11.53 -1.82 -11.44
CA VAL A 103 12.32 -0.58 -11.57
C VAL A 103 12.36 -0.06 -13.02
N ILE A 104 12.45 -0.96 -14.01
CA ILE A 104 12.57 -0.55 -15.43
C ILE A 104 11.37 0.29 -15.88
N PRO A 105 10.08 -0.14 -15.70
CA PRO A 105 8.95 0.70 -16.06
C PRO A 105 8.90 2.01 -15.29
N ALA A 106 9.19 1.98 -13.99
CA ALA A 106 9.21 3.18 -13.14
C ALA A 106 10.28 4.19 -13.61
N PHE A 107 11.46 3.70 -13.99
CA PHE A 107 12.54 4.52 -14.53
C PHE A 107 12.13 5.22 -15.84
N PHE A 108 11.52 4.48 -16.78
CA PHE A 108 11.06 5.08 -18.03
C PHE A 108 9.95 6.11 -17.83
N VAL A 109 9.00 5.85 -16.92
CA VAL A 109 7.95 6.82 -16.59
C VAL A 109 8.56 8.09 -15.97
N ALA A 110 9.49 7.93 -15.02
CA ALA A 110 10.16 9.07 -14.41
C ALA A 110 10.98 9.90 -15.40
N LEU A 111 11.63 9.26 -16.40
CA LEU A 111 12.38 9.96 -17.44
C LEU A 111 11.48 10.75 -18.41
N TRP A 112 10.34 10.17 -18.81
CA TRP A 112 9.50 10.79 -19.83
C TRP A 112 8.50 11.81 -19.27
N TYR A 113 7.95 11.54 -18.09
CA TYR A 113 6.90 12.35 -17.47
C TYR A 113 7.41 13.22 -16.31
N GLY A 114 8.65 13.01 -15.85
CA GLY A 114 9.24 13.76 -14.74
C GLY A 114 8.54 13.51 -13.39
N GLU A 115 8.53 14.53 -12.54
CA GLU A 115 7.98 14.45 -11.19
C GLU A 115 6.48 14.13 -11.18
N LYS A 116 5.70 14.75 -12.08
CA LYS A 116 4.24 14.50 -12.20
C LYS A 116 3.94 13.04 -12.55
N GLY A 117 4.70 12.44 -13.46
CA GLY A 117 4.54 11.04 -13.82
C GLY A 117 4.84 10.08 -12.68
N THR A 118 5.73 10.44 -11.76
CA THR A 118 6.01 9.64 -10.57
C THR A 118 4.80 9.60 -9.63
N ALA A 119 4.14 10.74 -9.39
CA ALA A 119 2.93 10.82 -8.57
C ALA A 119 1.78 10.02 -9.19
N GLU A 120 1.53 10.18 -10.49
CA GLU A 120 0.51 9.43 -11.22
C GLU A 120 0.76 7.91 -11.20
N LEU A 121 2.02 7.48 -11.35
CA LEU A 121 2.40 6.07 -11.26
C LEU A 121 2.17 5.50 -9.86
N LEU A 122 2.45 6.26 -8.82
CA LEU A 122 2.16 5.88 -7.44
C LEU A 122 0.65 5.68 -7.23
N VAL A 123 -0.18 6.62 -7.67
CA VAL A 123 -1.64 6.51 -7.59
C VAL A 123 -2.14 5.30 -8.38
N LEU A 124 -1.70 5.14 -9.63
CA LEU A 124 -2.09 4.00 -10.47
C LEU A 124 -1.71 2.66 -9.82
N SER A 125 -0.50 2.56 -9.24
CA SER A 125 -0.07 1.36 -8.54
C SER A 125 -0.97 1.04 -7.35
N GLN A 126 -1.42 2.03 -6.59
CA GLN A 126 -2.34 1.84 -5.47
C GLN A 126 -3.74 1.39 -5.94
N VAL A 127 -4.23 1.91 -7.06
CA VAL A 127 -5.49 1.47 -7.66
C VAL A 127 -5.42 0.00 -8.07
N ILE A 128 -4.32 -0.41 -8.73
CA ILE A 128 -4.11 -1.82 -9.12
C ILE A 128 -4.02 -2.73 -7.89
N LEU A 129 -3.26 -2.32 -6.86
CA LEU A 129 -3.13 -3.10 -5.61
C LEU A 129 -4.45 -3.22 -4.86
N SER A 130 -5.27 -2.16 -4.81
CA SER A 130 -6.57 -2.19 -4.16
C SER A 130 -7.55 -3.12 -4.88
N MET A 131 -7.52 -3.14 -6.21
CA MET A 131 -8.29 -4.09 -7.01
C MET A 131 -7.84 -5.53 -6.73
N GLN A 132 -6.55 -5.80 -6.71
CA GLN A 132 -5.99 -7.11 -6.39
C GLN A 132 -6.39 -7.59 -4.98
N LEU A 133 -6.46 -6.68 -4.00
CA LEU A 133 -6.92 -6.99 -2.64
C LEU A 133 -8.35 -7.53 -2.65
N SER A 134 -9.25 -6.96 -3.45
CA SER A 134 -10.64 -7.43 -3.57
C SER A 134 -10.72 -8.87 -4.07
N PHE A 135 -9.88 -9.25 -5.03
CA PHE A 135 -9.80 -10.64 -5.51
C PHE A 135 -9.16 -11.59 -4.49
N ALA A 136 -8.22 -11.12 -3.67
CA ALA A 136 -7.53 -11.95 -2.68
C ALA A 136 -8.38 -12.23 -1.43
N VAL A 137 -9.17 -11.25 -1.00
CA VAL A 137 -9.93 -11.31 0.25
C VAL A 137 -11.04 -12.35 0.21
N ILE A 138 -11.70 -12.52 -0.93
CA ILE A 138 -12.80 -13.49 -1.10
C ILE A 138 -12.31 -14.94 -0.86
N PRO A 139 -11.30 -15.44 -1.61
CA PRO A 139 -10.75 -16.78 -1.36
C PRO A 139 -10.20 -16.95 0.06
N LEU A 140 -9.57 -15.89 0.62
CA LEU A 140 -9.05 -15.94 1.96
C LEU A 140 -10.16 -16.22 2.99
N VAL A 141 -11.29 -15.51 2.93
CA VAL A 141 -12.43 -15.72 3.82
C VAL A 141 -13.08 -17.08 3.58
N MET A 142 -13.15 -17.53 2.32
CA MET A 142 -13.65 -18.87 2.00
C MET A 142 -12.77 -19.97 2.60
N PHE A 143 -11.45 -19.89 2.43
CA PHE A 143 -10.52 -20.92 2.94
C PHE A 143 -10.47 -20.94 4.47
N THR A 144 -10.42 -19.78 5.12
CA THR A 144 -10.40 -19.70 6.59
C THR A 144 -11.73 -20.10 7.25
N SER A 145 -12.81 -20.13 6.47
CA SER A 145 -14.14 -20.58 6.91
C SER A 145 -14.43 -22.05 6.60
N ASP A 146 -13.53 -22.73 5.91
CA ASP A 146 -13.69 -24.13 5.51
C ASP A 146 -13.08 -25.06 6.58
N LYS A 147 -13.93 -25.85 7.23
CA LYS A 147 -13.53 -26.79 8.28
C LYS A 147 -12.61 -27.91 7.75
N LEU A 148 -12.79 -28.31 6.50
CA LEU A 148 -11.95 -29.37 5.91
C LEU A 148 -10.50 -28.90 5.71
N LYS A 149 -10.29 -27.61 5.48
CA LYS A 149 -8.96 -27.04 5.25
C LYS A 149 -8.31 -26.56 6.55
N MET A 150 -9.09 -25.97 7.45
CA MET A 150 -8.59 -25.31 8.67
C MET A 150 -8.68 -26.17 9.92
N GLY A 151 -9.46 -27.27 9.90
CA GLY A 151 -9.61 -28.15 11.06
C GLY A 151 -10.10 -27.40 12.31
N GLU A 152 -9.30 -27.41 13.36
CA GLU A 152 -9.59 -26.72 14.63
C GLU A 152 -9.45 -25.19 14.54
N PHE A 153 -8.73 -24.66 13.53
CA PHE A 153 -8.51 -23.22 13.33
C PHE A 153 -9.60 -22.57 12.48
N VAL A 154 -10.67 -23.26 12.16
CA VAL A 154 -11.79 -22.71 11.38
C VAL A 154 -12.40 -21.48 12.07
N ASN A 155 -12.70 -20.46 11.27
CA ASN A 155 -13.35 -19.25 11.77
C ASN A 155 -14.70 -19.55 12.43
N LYS A 156 -14.92 -19.05 13.65
CA LYS A 156 -16.22 -19.07 14.31
C LYS A 156 -17.25 -18.29 13.49
N THR A 157 -18.53 -18.63 13.61
CA THR A 157 -19.62 -18.03 12.82
C THR A 157 -19.63 -16.49 12.90
N THR A 158 -19.43 -15.94 14.09
CA THR A 158 -19.36 -14.48 14.28
C THR A 158 -18.20 -13.87 13.49
N LEU A 159 -17.02 -14.46 13.56
CA LEU A 159 -15.85 -13.98 12.81
C LEU A 159 -16.04 -14.09 11.30
N LYS A 160 -16.67 -15.17 10.84
CA LYS A 160 -17.03 -15.37 9.44
C LYS A 160 -17.98 -14.27 8.93
N ILE A 161 -19.01 -13.92 9.69
CA ILE A 161 -19.96 -12.87 9.33
C ILE A 161 -19.24 -11.51 9.25
N ILE A 162 -18.45 -11.16 10.26
CA ILE A 162 -17.67 -9.92 10.29
C ILE A 162 -16.70 -9.86 9.11
N ALA A 163 -15.99 -10.95 8.81
CA ALA A 163 -15.06 -11.01 7.68
C ALA A 163 -15.77 -10.79 6.34
N TRP A 164 -16.95 -11.36 6.13
CA TRP A 164 -17.74 -11.13 4.91
C TRP A 164 -18.26 -9.69 4.80
N ILE A 165 -18.68 -9.09 5.91
CA ILE A 165 -19.11 -7.68 5.92
C ILE A 165 -17.94 -6.78 5.54
N ILE A 166 -16.78 -6.97 6.16
CA ILE A 166 -15.56 -6.19 5.85
C ILE A 166 -15.16 -6.40 4.39
N SER A 167 -15.19 -7.64 3.90
CA SER A 167 -14.90 -7.94 2.49
C SER A 167 -15.84 -7.22 1.53
N ALA A 168 -17.14 -7.21 1.83
CA ALA A 168 -18.12 -6.48 1.03
C ALA A 168 -17.84 -4.97 1.01
N VAL A 169 -17.51 -4.38 2.15
CA VAL A 169 -17.16 -2.95 2.24
C VAL A 169 -15.91 -2.66 1.40
N ILE A 170 -14.85 -3.48 1.51
CA ILE A 170 -13.63 -3.34 0.71
C ILE A 170 -13.94 -3.40 -0.79
N ILE A 171 -14.74 -4.37 -1.22
CA ILE A 171 -15.11 -4.54 -2.63
C ILE A 171 -15.89 -3.32 -3.14
N VAL A 172 -16.88 -2.85 -2.39
CA VAL A 172 -17.68 -1.67 -2.77
C VAL A 172 -16.81 -0.42 -2.89
N LEU A 173 -15.93 -0.17 -1.92
CA LEU A 173 -15.01 0.98 -1.95
C LEU A 173 -14.05 0.89 -3.13
N ASN A 174 -13.52 -0.28 -3.45
CA ASN A 174 -12.63 -0.47 -4.59
C ASN A 174 -13.35 -0.32 -5.94
N LEU A 175 -14.58 -0.80 -6.06
CA LEU A 175 -15.41 -0.55 -7.25
C LEU A 175 -15.69 0.93 -7.43
N TYR A 176 -15.98 1.65 -6.33
CA TYR A 176 -16.19 3.10 -6.36
C TYR A 176 -14.90 3.83 -6.80
N LEU A 177 -13.74 3.44 -6.26
CA LEU A 177 -12.44 3.98 -6.65
C LEU A 177 -12.17 3.77 -8.15
N LEU A 178 -12.42 2.57 -8.66
CA LEU A 178 -12.28 2.28 -10.08
C LEU A 178 -13.21 3.16 -10.93
N PHE A 179 -14.46 3.28 -10.52
CA PHE A 179 -15.41 4.13 -11.22
C PHE A 179 -14.95 5.59 -11.28
N GLN A 180 -14.43 6.15 -10.18
CA GLN A 180 -13.85 7.49 -10.17
C GLN A 180 -12.64 7.60 -11.09
N THR A 181 -11.73 6.63 -11.04
CA THR A 181 -10.52 6.64 -11.88
C THR A 181 -10.84 6.61 -13.37
N PHE A 182 -11.85 5.84 -13.79
CA PHE A 182 -12.25 5.77 -15.20
C PHE A 182 -13.15 6.91 -15.67
N THR A 183 -13.91 7.53 -14.77
CA THR A 183 -14.79 8.66 -15.11
C THR A 183 -14.12 10.03 -14.97
N GLY A 184 -12.91 10.09 -14.44
CA GLY A 184 -12.14 11.34 -14.30
C GLY A 184 -12.77 12.35 -13.33
N LYS A 185 -13.57 11.87 -12.36
CA LYS A 185 -14.21 12.70 -11.33
C LYS A 185 -13.63 12.42 -9.97
#